data_1ad2aa674d8365a56084dbf1f05d4d8f
#
_entry.id   1ad2aa674d8365a56084dbf1f05d4d8f
#
_cell.length_a   1.000
_cell.length_b   1.000
_cell.length_c   1.000
_cell.angle_alpha   90.00
_cell.angle_beta   90.00
_cell.angle_gamma   90.00
#
_symmetry.space_group_name_H-M   'P 1'
#
loop_
_entity.id
_entity.type
_entity.pdbx_description
1 polymer ?
#
loop_
_entity_poly.entity_id
_entity_poly.type
_entity_poly.pdbx_seq_one_letter_code
_entity_poly.pdbx_strand_id
1 'polypeptide(L)'
;MGRKIQHNNIVTDELLTQCNKENIKLGNDFLDYLRSVDRSPNTINAYRRDLYIFWVYLLQHCDNKFFIDLSKRDIARYQSFCLTEYKWSPARMRRVKSTLSSLSNYVEAILDDEYENFKPIIRKIENPANEKVFTKTSKLFKICFIRWHSFVQF
;
A
#
# COMPACT_ATOMS: atom_id res chain seq x y z
N MET A 1 -10.27 20.85 -7.86
CA MET A 1 -9.16 20.06 -7.28
C MET A 1 -9.54 19.59 -5.88
N GLY A 2 -9.78 18.31 -5.71
CA GLY A 2 -10.05 17.74 -4.38
C GLY A 2 -8.83 17.88 -3.48
N ARG A 3 -9.03 18.37 -2.23
CA ARG A 3 -7.97 18.42 -1.22
C ARG A 3 -7.45 17.01 -0.98
N LYS A 4 -6.13 16.81 -1.12
CA LYS A 4 -5.49 15.54 -0.74
C LYS A 4 -5.72 15.31 0.75
N ILE A 5 -6.31 14.19 1.12
CA ILE A 5 -6.49 13.83 2.52
C ILE A 5 -5.12 13.63 3.15
N GLN A 6 -4.80 14.43 4.16
CA GLN A 6 -3.53 14.38 4.86
C GLN A 6 -3.56 13.29 5.95
N HIS A 7 -2.39 12.82 6.35
CA HIS A 7 -2.24 11.81 7.40
C HIS A 7 -3.03 12.15 8.68
N ASN A 8 -2.96 13.38 9.14
CA ASN A 8 -3.61 13.82 10.38
C ASN A 8 -5.15 13.73 10.34
N ASN A 9 -5.75 13.63 9.14
CA ASN A 9 -7.20 13.45 8.99
C ASN A 9 -7.61 11.97 8.93
N ILE A 10 -6.66 11.06 8.73
CA ILE A 10 -6.91 9.62 8.61
C ILE A 10 -6.62 8.92 9.93
N VAL A 11 -5.53 9.29 10.58
CA VAL A 11 -5.01 8.63 11.78
C VAL A 11 -5.20 9.51 12.99
N THR A 12 -5.92 9.00 13.99
CA THR A 12 -6.04 9.61 15.32
C THR A 12 -5.55 8.63 16.37
N ASP A 13 -5.12 9.14 17.53
CA ASP A 13 -4.67 8.29 18.63
C ASP A 13 -5.78 7.32 19.09
N GLU A 14 -7.03 7.78 19.07
CA GLU A 14 -8.20 6.96 19.41
C GLU A 14 -8.36 5.77 18.45
N LEU A 15 -8.20 5.99 17.13
CA LEU A 15 -8.26 4.92 16.14
C LEU A 15 -7.10 3.95 16.29
N LEU A 16 -5.90 4.43 16.59
CA LEU A 16 -4.75 3.56 16.81
C LEU A 16 -4.93 2.66 18.04
N THR A 17 -5.58 3.12 19.09
CA THR A 17 -5.88 2.28 20.26
C THR A 17 -6.85 1.14 19.95
N GLN A 18 -7.69 1.29 18.93
CA GLN A 18 -8.65 0.29 18.47
C GLN A 18 -8.06 -0.69 17.45
N CYS A 19 -6.93 -0.34 16.84
CA CYS A 19 -6.25 -1.21 15.88
C CYS A 19 -5.79 -2.52 16.54
N ASN A 20 -5.67 -3.56 15.72
CA ASN A 20 -5.17 -4.85 16.16
C ASN A 20 -3.79 -4.69 16.82
N LYS A 21 -3.70 -5.13 18.08
CA LYS A 21 -2.47 -4.99 18.88
C LYS A 21 -1.29 -5.74 18.30
N GLU A 22 -1.54 -6.86 17.62
CA GLU A 22 -0.50 -7.63 16.94
C GLU A 22 0.07 -6.88 15.73
N ASN A 23 -0.77 -6.15 15.00
CA ASN A 23 -0.32 -5.26 13.92
C ASN A 23 0.55 -4.12 14.45
N ILE A 24 0.12 -3.48 15.54
CA ILE A 24 0.88 -2.40 16.18
C ILE A 24 2.23 -2.92 16.66
N LYS A 25 2.26 -4.08 17.33
CA LYS A 25 3.49 -4.73 17.80
C LYS A 25 4.41 -5.06 16.62
N LEU A 26 3.88 -5.74 15.59
CA LEU A 26 4.64 -6.10 14.38
C LEU A 26 5.26 -4.87 13.71
N GLY A 27 4.49 -3.80 13.59
CA GLY A 27 4.97 -2.53 13.03
C GLY A 27 6.10 -1.92 13.86
N ASN A 28 5.99 -1.92 15.18
CA ASN A 28 7.02 -1.40 16.08
C ASN A 28 8.30 -2.25 16.02
N ASP A 29 8.18 -3.56 16.07
CA ASP A 29 9.32 -4.49 15.95
C ASP A 29 10.06 -4.29 14.61
N PHE A 30 9.30 -4.11 13.51
CA PHE A 30 9.87 -3.79 12.21
C PHE A 30 10.61 -2.44 12.19
N LEU A 31 10.03 -1.39 12.79
CA LEU A 31 10.68 -0.08 12.86
C LEU A 31 11.95 -0.11 13.72
N ASP A 32 11.96 -0.91 14.80
CA ASP A 32 13.15 -1.12 15.62
C ASP A 32 14.25 -1.90 14.87
N TYR A 33 13.85 -2.90 14.08
CA TYR A 33 14.77 -3.58 13.15
C TYR A 33 15.39 -2.59 12.15
N LEU A 34 14.60 -1.69 11.56
CA LEU A 34 15.12 -0.67 10.63
C LEU A 34 16.13 0.28 11.29
N ARG A 35 15.95 0.59 12.57
CA ARG A 35 16.95 1.35 13.36
C ARG A 35 18.24 0.56 13.54
N SER A 36 18.13 -0.73 13.80
CA SER A 36 19.30 -1.60 13.99
C SER A 36 20.17 -1.74 12.73
N VAL A 37 19.58 -1.58 11.56
CA VAL A 37 20.29 -1.60 10.26
C VAL A 37 20.57 -0.19 9.72
N ASP A 38 20.56 0.80 10.59
CA ASP A 38 20.95 2.20 10.34
C ASP A 38 20.16 2.89 9.22
N ARG A 39 18.86 2.63 9.14
CA ARG A 39 17.97 3.40 8.26
C ARG A 39 17.77 4.82 8.80
N SER A 40 17.69 5.79 7.89
CA SER A 40 17.55 7.19 8.30
C SER A 40 16.26 7.45 9.10
N PRO A 41 16.28 8.37 10.09
CA PRO A 41 15.09 8.74 10.86
C PRO A 41 13.92 9.19 9.98
N ASN A 42 14.18 9.87 8.86
CA ASN A 42 13.16 10.29 7.90
C ASN A 42 12.46 9.09 7.24
N THR A 43 13.21 8.07 6.86
CA THR A 43 12.68 6.82 6.30
C THR A 43 11.82 6.10 7.33
N ILE A 44 12.29 5.96 8.56
CA ILE A 44 11.57 5.30 9.65
C ILE A 44 10.25 6.03 9.95
N ASN A 45 10.27 7.36 10.00
CA ASN A 45 9.06 8.16 10.20
C ASN A 45 8.07 8.04 9.05
N ALA A 46 8.56 7.99 7.80
CA ALA A 46 7.72 7.77 6.63
C ALA A 46 7.05 6.39 6.68
N TYR A 47 7.80 5.34 7.02
CA TYR A 47 7.27 3.98 7.16
C TYR A 47 6.25 3.88 8.28
N ARG A 48 6.50 4.51 9.43
CA ARG A 48 5.54 4.57 10.54
C ARG A 48 4.20 5.17 10.08
N ARG A 49 4.22 6.31 9.38
CA ARG A 49 2.99 6.95 8.88
C ARG A 49 2.23 6.05 7.90
N ASP A 50 2.95 5.41 6.99
CA ASP A 50 2.35 4.50 6.01
C ASP A 50 1.70 3.30 6.70
N LEU A 51 2.35 2.72 7.70
CA LEU A 51 1.82 1.61 8.49
C LEU A 51 0.59 2.02 9.31
N TYR A 52 0.60 3.16 9.97
CA TYR A 52 -0.53 3.63 10.77
C TYR A 52 -1.78 3.87 9.91
N ILE A 53 -1.62 4.46 8.73
CA ILE A 53 -2.73 4.62 7.77
C ILE A 53 -3.27 3.25 7.37
N PHE A 54 -2.38 2.29 7.12
CA PHE A 54 -2.77 0.94 6.74
C PHE A 54 -3.50 0.21 7.88
N TRP A 55 -3.03 0.32 9.12
CA TRP A 55 -3.70 -0.27 10.29
C TRP A 55 -5.10 0.29 10.51
N VAL A 56 -5.27 1.60 10.34
CA VAL A 56 -6.60 2.24 10.41
C VAL A 56 -7.51 1.75 9.29
N TYR A 57 -6.98 1.58 8.08
CA TYR A 57 -7.75 0.99 6.99
C TYR A 57 -8.20 -0.45 7.32
N LEU A 58 -7.33 -1.29 7.85
CA LEU A 58 -7.69 -2.64 8.26
C LEU A 58 -8.76 -2.65 9.34
N LEU A 59 -8.67 -1.74 10.30
CA LEU A 59 -9.69 -1.58 11.35
C LEU A 59 -11.06 -1.26 10.74
N GLN A 60 -11.12 -0.34 9.79
CA GLN A 60 -12.36 0.19 9.24
C GLN A 60 -12.96 -0.67 8.13
N HIS A 61 -12.15 -1.39 7.36
CA HIS A 61 -12.59 -2.04 6.12
C HIS A 61 -12.25 -3.54 5.99
N CYS A 62 -11.44 -4.07 6.88
CA CYS A 62 -10.97 -5.46 6.83
C CYS A 62 -11.11 -6.20 8.16
N ASP A 63 -12.14 -5.89 8.94
CA ASP A 63 -12.43 -6.55 10.24
C ASP A 63 -11.22 -6.58 11.20
N ASN A 64 -10.38 -5.56 11.13
CA ASN A 64 -9.18 -5.44 11.97
C ASN A 64 -8.25 -6.67 11.90
N LYS A 65 -8.14 -7.29 10.70
CA LYS A 65 -7.33 -8.47 10.48
C LYS A 65 -5.86 -8.25 10.82
N PHE A 66 -5.23 -9.31 11.27
CA PHE A 66 -3.78 -9.34 11.40
C PHE A 66 -3.11 -9.35 10.02
N PHE A 67 -1.97 -8.68 9.90
CA PHE A 67 -1.22 -8.51 8.64
C PHE A 67 -0.89 -9.85 7.98
N ILE A 68 -0.57 -10.86 8.78
CA ILE A 68 -0.20 -12.21 8.31
C ILE A 68 -1.38 -12.92 7.60
N ASP A 69 -2.60 -12.61 8.01
CA ASP A 69 -3.83 -13.26 7.50
C ASP A 69 -4.43 -12.56 6.27
N LEU A 70 -3.79 -11.51 5.78
CA LEU A 70 -4.29 -10.75 4.65
C LEU A 70 -4.17 -11.54 3.33
N SER A 71 -5.20 -11.41 2.51
CA SER A 71 -5.23 -11.96 1.15
C SER A 71 -4.74 -10.94 0.13
N LYS A 72 -4.38 -11.41 -1.08
CA LYS A 72 -4.09 -10.52 -2.21
C LYS A 72 -5.25 -9.57 -2.51
N ARG A 73 -6.49 -10.05 -2.33
CA ARG A 73 -7.71 -9.26 -2.54
C ARG A 73 -7.79 -8.09 -1.56
N ASP A 74 -7.43 -8.30 -0.29
CA ASP A 74 -7.41 -7.23 0.72
C ASP A 74 -6.44 -6.12 0.32
N ILE A 75 -5.25 -6.47 -0.14
CA ILE A 75 -4.26 -5.51 -0.59
C ILE A 75 -4.68 -4.78 -1.88
N ALA A 76 -5.26 -5.51 -2.84
CA ALA A 76 -5.77 -4.90 -4.06
C ALA A 76 -6.91 -3.90 -3.76
N ARG A 77 -7.79 -4.22 -2.83
CA ARG A 77 -8.84 -3.30 -2.35
C ARG A 77 -8.27 -2.08 -1.66
N TYR A 78 -7.22 -2.25 -0.84
CA TYR A 78 -6.52 -1.13 -0.22
C TYR A 78 -5.93 -0.19 -1.27
N GLN A 79 -5.23 -0.73 -2.27
CA GLN A 79 -4.69 0.07 -3.37
C GLN A 79 -5.79 0.86 -4.09
N SER A 80 -6.89 0.21 -4.45
CA SER A 80 -8.04 0.86 -5.07
C SER A 80 -8.63 1.97 -4.19
N PHE A 81 -8.84 1.68 -2.92
CA PHE A 81 -9.36 2.63 -1.94
C PHE A 81 -8.48 3.88 -1.80
N CYS A 82 -7.17 3.70 -1.70
CA CYS A 82 -6.23 4.82 -1.60
C CYS A 82 -6.27 5.73 -2.84
N LEU A 83 -6.42 5.15 -4.03
CA LEU A 83 -6.49 5.91 -5.27
C LEU A 83 -7.83 6.63 -5.44
N THR A 84 -8.94 6.01 -5.06
CA THR A 84 -10.30 6.54 -5.26
C THR A 84 -10.77 7.43 -4.12
N GLU A 85 -10.63 7.01 -2.87
CA GLU A 85 -11.15 7.71 -1.69
C GLU A 85 -10.13 8.73 -1.15
N TYR A 86 -8.89 8.31 -0.94
CA TYR A 86 -7.84 9.23 -0.48
C TYR A 86 -7.28 10.10 -1.61
N LYS A 87 -7.61 9.79 -2.85
CA LYS A 87 -7.15 10.48 -4.05
C LYS A 87 -5.62 10.61 -4.11
N TRP A 88 -4.94 9.56 -3.69
CA TRP A 88 -3.49 9.50 -3.77
C TRP A 88 -3.03 9.37 -5.22
N SER A 89 -1.88 9.98 -5.51
CA SER A 89 -1.22 9.77 -6.79
C SER A 89 -0.69 8.33 -6.91
N PRO A 90 -0.58 7.78 -8.13
CA PRO A 90 0.05 6.49 -8.36
C PRO A 90 1.46 6.40 -7.76
N ALA A 91 2.24 7.48 -7.80
CA ALA A 91 3.57 7.55 -7.21
C ALA A 91 3.54 7.37 -5.69
N ARG A 92 2.59 8.02 -5.00
CA ARG A 92 2.41 7.84 -3.55
C ARG A 92 2.01 6.41 -3.21
N MET A 93 1.08 5.83 -3.98
CA MET A 93 0.64 4.45 -3.75
C MET A 93 1.77 3.44 -3.92
N ARG A 94 2.62 3.61 -4.93
CA ARG A 94 3.81 2.77 -5.12
C ARG A 94 4.79 2.87 -3.96
N ARG A 95 5.00 4.08 -3.43
CA ARG A 95 5.84 4.29 -2.25
C ARG A 95 5.29 3.56 -1.03
N VAL A 96 4.00 3.68 -0.77
CA VAL A 96 3.33 2.98 0.34
C VAL A 96 3.40 1.46 0.16
N LYS A 97 3.18 0.95 -1.04
CA LYS A 97 3.38 -0.47 -1.33
C LYS A 97 4.81 -0.94 -1.07
N SER A 98 5.79 -0.10 -1.35
CA SER A 98 7.20 -0.40 -1.03
C SER A 98 7.40 -0.57 0.49
N THR A 99 6.76 0.28 1.30
CA THR A 99 6.76 0.13 2.76
C THR A 99 6.16 -1.23 3.20
N LEU A 100 4.99 -1.58 2.66
CA LEU A 100 4.33 -2.85 2.97
C LEU A 100 5.14 -4.06 2.48
N SER A 101 5.80 -3.95 1.32
CA SER A 101 6.71 -4.99 0.83
C SER A 101 7.92 -5.16 1.73
N SER A 102 8.46 -4.07 2.26
CA SER A 102 9.58 -4.13 3.21
C SER A 102 9.18 -4.80 4.52
N LEU A 103 7.97 -4.53 5.02
CA LEU A 103 7.40 -5.25 6.17
C LEU A 103 7.23 -6.75 5.86
N SER A 104 6.70 -7.09 4.70
CA SER A 104 6.56 -8.50 4.28
C SER A 104 7.90 -9.23 4.22
N ASN A 105 8.94 -8.56 3.71
CA ASN A 105 10.29 -9.12 3.68
C ASN A 105 10.87 -9.32 5.09
N TYR A 106 10.59 -8.40 5.99
CA TYR A 106 10.99 -8.54 7.40
C TYR A 106 10.33 -9.75 8.04
N VAL A 107 9.04 -9.95 7.84
CA VAL A 107 8.33 -11.14 8.35
C VAL A 107 8.91 -12.42 7.78
N GLU A 108 9.14 -12.47 6.45
CA GLU A 108 9.66 -13.64 5.75
C GLU A 108 11.10 -14.00 6.18
N ALA A 109 11.95 -12.99 6.43
CA ALA A 109 13.38 -13.19 6.65
C ALA A 109 13.78 -13.26 8.15
N ILE A 110 13.03 -12.60 9.02
CA ILE A 110 13.37 -12.45 10.44
C ILE A 110 12.40 -13.19 11.35
N LEU A 111 11.15 -13.31 10.95
CA LEU A 111 10.10 -13.97 11.74
C LEU A 111 9.65 -15.30 11.10
N ASP A 112 10.51 -15.92 10.31
CA ASP A 112 10.25 -17.20 9.65
C ASP A 112 9.93 -18.32 10.64
N ASP A 113 10.58 -18.33 11.80
CA ASP A 113 10.31 -19.30 12.88
C ASP A 113 8.91 -19.13 13.49
N GLU A 114 8.39 -17.89 13.53
CA GLU A 114 7.06 -17.60 14.10
C GLU A 114 5.94 -17.79 13.07
N TYR A 115 6.23 -17.55 11.79
CA TYR A 115 5.25 -17.54 10.69
C TYR A 115 5.71 -18.39 9.49
N GLU A 116 5.98 -19.66 9.73
CA GLU A 116 6.50 -20.61 8.72
C GLU A 116 5.71 -20.64 7.40
N ASN A 117 4.40 -20.40 7.46
CA ASN A 117 3.53 -20.45 6.29
C ASN A 117 3.29 -19.07 5.65
N PHE A 118 3.93 -18.03 6.15
CA PHE A 118 3.77 -16.69 5.59
C PHE A 118 4.35 -16.62 4.18
N LYS A 119 3.56 -16.07 3.27
CA LYS A 119 3.99 -15.82 1.89
C LYS A 119 3.83 -14.34 1.55
N PRO A 120 4.89 -13.65 1.12
CA PRO A 120 4.79 -12.25 0.75
C PRO A 120 3.91 -12.08 -0.49
N ILE A 121 2.75 -11.46 -0.29
CA ILE A 121 1.73 -11.27 -1.33
C ILE A 121 1.80 -9.89 -2.00
N ILE A 122 2.38 -8.91 -1.33
CA ILE A 122 2.38 -7.51 -1.77
C ILE A 122 3.02 -7.34 -3.15
N ARG A 123 4.14 -8.01 -3.40
CA ARG A 123 4.87 -7.95 -4.68
C ARG A 123 4.10 -8.52 -5.87
N LYS A 124 3.10 -9.37 -5.61
CA LYS A 124 2.31 -10.03 -6.64
C LYS A 124 1.16 -9.16 -7.16
N ILE A 125 0.98 -7.97 -6.58
CA ILE A 125 -0.06 -7.04 -6.97
C ILE A 125 0.57 -5.97 -7.85
N GLU A 126 0.00 -5.75 -9.03
CA GLU A 126 0.49 -4.75 -9.96
C GLU A 126 0.45 -3.35 -9.36
N ASN A 127 1.46 -2.56 -9.70
CA ASN A 127 1.50 -1.16 -9.31
C ASN A 127 0.55 -0.32 -10.18
N PRO A 128 -0.04 0.75 -9.63
CA PRO A 128 -0.81 1.66 -10.44
C PRO A 128 0.06 2.30 -11.52
N ALA A 129 -0.51 2.48 -12.72
CA ALA A 129 0.18 3.06 -13.86
C ALA A 129 0.66 4.49 -13.57
N ASN A 130 1.74 4.89 -14.23
CA ASN A 130 2.29 6.25 -14.10
C ASN A 130 1.50 7.21 -15.01
N GLU A 131 0.92 8.27 -14.45
CA GLU A 131 0.17 9.27 -15.23
C GLU A 131 1.00 9.86 -16.38
N LYS A 132 2.31 10.04 -16.18
CA LYS A 132 3.23 10.56 -17.21
C LYS A 132 3.45 9.60 -18.39
N VAL A 133 3.32 8.29 -18.18
CA VAL A 133 3.39 7.28 -19.25
C VAL A 133 2.09 7.24 -20.01
N PHE A 134 0.95 7.45 -19.34
CA PHE A 134 -0.38 7.48 -19.94
C PHE A 134 -0.57 8.66 -20.91
N THR A 135 -0.03 9.86 -20.62
CA THR A 135 -0.13 11.03 -21.49
C THR A 135 0.68 10.91 -22.79
N LYS A 136 1.79 10.18 -22.80
CA LYS A 136 2.56 9.92 -24.03
C LYS A 136 1.97 8.78 -24.86
N THR A 137 1.41 7.76 -24.23
CA THR A 137 0.78 6.62 -24.90
C THR A 137 -0.69 6.89 -25.27
N SER A 138 -1.38 7.83 -24.60
CA SER A 138 -2.79 8.10 -24.85
C SER A 138 -3.05 8.67 -26.25
N LYS A 139 -2.10 9.42 -26.81
CA LYS A 139 -2.21 9.89 -28.20
C LYS A 139 -2.06 8.74 -29.22
N LEU A 140 -1.13 7.82 -28.98
CA LEU A 140 -0.93 6.63 -29.81
C LEU A 140 -2.06 5.62 -29.62
N PHE A 141 -2.55 5.43 -28.40
CA PHE A 141 -3.66 4.52 -28.11
C PHE A 141 -4.99 5.02 -28.67
N LYS A 142 -5.27 6.33 -28.63
CA LYS A 142 -6.46 6.91 -29.28
C LYS A 142 -6.42 6.74 -30.81
N ILE A 143 -5.26 6.88 -31.42
CA ILE A 143 -5.09 6.68 -32.86
C ILE A 143 -5.26 5.19 -33.23
N CYS A 144 -4.70 4.27 -32.46
CA CYS A 144 -4.88 2.83 -32.66
C CYS A 144 -6.32 2.38 -32.38
N PHE A 145 -7.01 2.92 -31.38
CA PHE A 145 -8.40 2.59 -31.06
C PHE A 145 -9.38 3.09 -32.13
N ILE A 146 -9.17 4.30 -32.61
CA ILE A 146 -9.98 4.87 -33.71
C ILE A 146 -9.75 4.08 -34.98
N ARG A 147 -8.53 3.66 -35.29
CA ARG A 147 -8.22 2.86 -36.47
C ARG A 147 -8.78 1.43 -36.40
N TRP A 148 -8.85 0.85 -35.18
CA TRP A 148 -9.44 -0.47 -34.97
C TRP A 148 -10.97 -0.43 -35.05
N HIS A 149 -11.62 0.63 -34.54
CA HIS A 149 -13.07 0.81 -34.65
C HIS A 149 -13.54 1.04 -36.08
N SER A 150 -12.73 1.74 -36.90
CA SER A 150 -13.03 1.90 -38.32
C SER A 150 -12.88 0.59 -39.13
N PHE A 151 -12.11 -0.37 -38.63
CA PHE A 151 -11.92 -1.67 -39.29
C PHE A 151 -13.02 -2.69 -38.94
N VAL A 152 -13.69 -2.52 -37.77
CA VAL A 152 -14.76 -3.42 -37.29
C VAL A 152 -16.16 -3.00 -37.76
N GLN A 153 -16.33 -1.82 -38.41
CA GLN A 153 -17.59 -1.36 -38.99
C GLN A 153 -17.77 -1.78 -40.44
N PHE A 154 -16.92 -2.62 -40.97
CA PHE A 154 -17.07 -3.32 -42.22
C PHE A 154 -17.24 -4.81 -41.94
#